data_9f1b501c5e41d53de4dddf00cb45fa83
#
_entry.id   9f1b501c5e41d53de4dddf00cb45fa83
#
_cell.length_a   1.000
_cell.length_b   1.000
_cell.length_c   1.000
_cell.angle_alpha   90.00
_cell.angle_beta   90.00
_cell.angle_gamma   90.00
#
_symmetry.space_group_name_H-M   'P 1'
#
loop_
_entity.id
_entity.type
_entity.pdbx_description
1 polymer ?
#
loop_
_entity_poly.entity_id
_entity_poly.type
_entity_poly.pdbx_seq_one_letter_code
_entity_poly.pdbx_strand_id
1 'polypeptide(L)'
;VSENDEERLLKIAIIYGANASGKTNIIRMLYALRSMISNMTANQGGEGIYLYEPFVLDEDSKNEPTEISISFIVNNIKHLYELTYNGEEFLSEKLTYFPKGVAAILFERVPVENDSIIKVYEPKYFTSIPKSKVQKFAVFSNKLILSKFLYDIPFDLITPAAKYLANIHIANGYHSRMINQLWDEFRDWLAEDESRRNKLMKLLAFADLGIKAFKIDVKETSLQKVLLTHESYRGAQRVE
;
A
#
# COMPACT_ATOMS: atom_id res chain seq x y z
N VAL A 1 1.33 -15.30 -15.82
CA VAL A 1 0.96 -16.54 -15.10
C VAL A 1 0.95 -17.63 -16.14
N SER A 2 1.87 -18.60 -16.04
CA SER A 2 1.84 -19.78 -16.92
C SER A 2 0.58 -20.59 -16.61
N GLU A 3 -0.04 -21.19 -17.61
CA GLU A 3 -1.28 -21.97 -17.49
C GLU A 3 -1.22 -23.14 -16.46
N ASN A 4 -0.07 -23.39 -15.83
CA ASN A 4 0.16 -24.52 -14.92
C ASN A 4 0.40 -24.17 -13.44
N ASP A 5 0.49 -22.88 -13.05
CA ASP A 5 0.58 -22.47 -11.65
C ASP A 5 -0.35 -21.25 -11.42
N GLU A 6 -1.64 -21.52 -11.24
CA GLU A 6 -2.60 -20.52 -10.78
C GLU A 6 -2.26 -20.16 -9.31
N GLU A 7 -1.44 -19.14 -9.11
CA GLU A 7 -1.33 -18.50 -7.78
C GLU A 7 -2.72 -17.97 -7.40
N ARG A 8 -3.39 -18.67 -6.49
CA ARG A 8 -4.69 -18.25 -5.97
C ARG A 8 -4.48 -17.23 -4.89
N LEU A 9 -4.93 -16.01 -5.12
CA LEU A 9 -4.91 -14.96 -4.13
C LEU A 9 -6.20 -15.00 -3.29
N LEU A 10 -6.06 -14.85 -1.98
CA LEU A 10 -7.20 -14.67 -1.09
C LEU A 10 -7.85 -13.32 -1.37
N LYS A 11 -9.19 -13.31 -1.48
CA LYS A 11 -9.95 -12.06 -1.59
C LYS A 11 -10.06 -11.33 -0.25
N ILE A 12 -10.01 -12.08 0.85
CA ILE A 12 -10.12 -11.58 2.22
C ILE A 12 -9.19 -12.40 3.10
N ALA A 13 -8.46 -11.74 3.97
CA ALA A 13 -7.69 -12.36 5.04
C ALA A 13 -8.01 -11.67 6.36
N ILE A 14 -8.15 -12.46 7.43
CA ILE A 14 -8.38 -11.96 8.79
C ILE A 14 -7.17 -12.37 9.63
N ILE A 15 -6.56 -11.38 10.29
CA ILE A 15 -5.42 -11.60 11.18
C ILE A 15 -5.88 -11.39 12.62
N TYR A 16 -5.76 -12.42 13.43
CA TYR A 16 -6.07 -12.38 14.86
C TYR A 16 -4.93 -12.94 15.69
N GLY A 17 -4.93 -12.62 16.98
CA GLY A 17 -3.89 -13.06 17.91
C GLY A 17 -3.91 -12.22 19.20
N ALA A 18 -3.06 -12.55 20.16
CA ALA A 18 -2.95 -11.86 21.45
C ALA A 18 -2.64 -10.36 21.30
N ASN A 19 -2.93 -9.58 22.32
CA ASN A 19 -2.48 -8.19 22.37
C ASN A 19 -0.95 -8.13 22.30
N ALA A 20 -0.42 -7.07 21.68
CA ALA A 20 1.01 -6.88 21.45
C ALA A 20 1.72 -7.93 20.54
N SER A 21 0.96 -8.80 19.82
CA SER A 21 1.54 -9.80 18.90
C SER A 21 1.94 -9.25 17.52
N GLY A 22 1.99 -7.94 17.34
CA GLY A 22 2.45 -7.33 16.08
C GLY A 22 1.39 -7.19 14.98
N LYS A 23 0.11 -7.53 15.21
CA LYS A 23 -0.95 -7.41 14.17
C LYS A 23 -1.02 -6.02 13.53
N THR A 24 -1.00 -5.00 14.35
CA THR A 24 -1.04 -3.60 13.91
C THR A 24 0.20 -3.20 13.11
N ASN A 25 1.35 -3.84 13.36
CA ASN A 25 2.60 -3.54 12.67
C ASN A 25 2.52 -3.89 11.17
N ILE A 26 1.71 -4.88 10.78
CA ILE A 26 1.48 -5.19 9.36
C ILE A 26 0.80 -4.01 8.67
N ILE A 27 -0.22 -3.41 9.30
CA ILE A 27 -0.91 -2.23 8.75
C ILE A 27 0.00 -1.01 8.76
N ARG A 28 0.79 -0.82 9.84
CA ARG A 28 1.78 0.26 9.93
C ARG A 28 2.86 0.16 8.85
N MET A 29 3.35 -1.06 8.58
CA MET A 29 4.31 -1.33 7.52
C MET A 29 3.76 -0.95 6.15
N LEU A 30 2.54 -1.37 5.81
CA LEU A 30 1.89 -0.99 4.56
C LEU A 30 1.68 0.53 4.46
N TYR A 31 1.29 1.17 5.57
CA TYR A 31 1.16 2.62 5.65
C TYR A 31 2.50 3.33 5.42
N ALA A 32 3.56 2.88 6.09
CA ALA A 32 4.90 3.43 5.93
C ALA A 32 5.38 3.29 4.48
N LEU A 33 5.26 2.10 3.90
CA LEU A 33 5.63 1.84 2.51
C LEU A 33 4.89 2.76 1.53
N ARG A 34 3.55 2.80 1.62
CA ARG A 34 2.74 3.69 0.78
C ARG A 34 3.15 5.15 0.95
N SER A 35 3.32 5.62 2.19
CA SER A 35 3.67 7.01 2.49
C SER A 35 5.06 7.37 1.97
N MET A 36 6.04 6.48 2.10
CA MET A 36 7.38 6.67 1.54
C MET A 36 7.33 6.77 0.01
N ILE A 37 6.57 5.92 -0.66
CA ILE A 37 6.43 5.98 -2.12
C ILE A 37 5.71 7.26 -2.57
N SER A 38 4.65 7.66 -1.86
CA SER A 38 3.80 8.79 -2.29
C SER A 38 4.32 10.16 -1.87
N ASN A 39 5.03 10.30 -0.75
CA ASN A 39 5.32 11.60 -0.12
C ASN A 39 6.81 11.94 -0.03
N MET A 40 7.71 10.97 -0.25
CA MET A 40 9.16 11.19 -0.07
C MET A 40 9.81 12.14 -1.08
N THR A 41 9.08 12.55 -2.11
CA THR A 41 9.54 13.59 -3.04
C THR A 41 9.68 14.96 -2.38
N ALA A 42 8.94 15.20 -1.26
CA ALA A 42 8.94 16.47 -0.55
C ALA A 42 10.14 16.64 0.41
N ASN A 43 10.81 15.55 0.84
CA ASN A 43 11.94 15.64 1.76
C ASN A 43 13.17 16.20 1.05
N GLN A 44 13.95 17.01 1.77
CA GLN A 44 15.23 17.49 1.27
C GLN A 44 16.31 16.38 1.38
N GLY A 45 17.36 16.48 0.57
CA GLY A 45 18.52 15.59 0.72
C GLY A 45 19.14 15.74 2.11
N GLY A 46 19.44 14.63 2.77
CA GLY A 46 20.03 14.61 4.12
C GLY A 46 19.04 14.68 5.29
N GLU A 47 17.73 14.84 5.04
CA GLU A 47 16.72 14.68 6.11
C GLU A 47 16.52 13.21 6.47
N GLY A 48 16.26 12.94 7.77
CA GLY A 48 15.98 11.59 8.25
C GLY A 48 14.68 10.99 7.68
N ILE A 49 14.58 9.66 7.78
CA ILE A 49 13.39 8.90 7.37
C ILE A 49 12.44 8.81 8.57
N TYR A 50 11.46 9.69 8.64
CA TYR A 50 10.53 9.82 9.76
C TYR A 50 9.60 8.62 10.00
N LEU A 51 9.57 7.65 9.08
CA LEU A 51 8.80 6.40 9.18
C LEU A 51 9.65 5.22 9.67
N TYR A 52 10.84 5.49 10.17
CA TYR A 52 11.66 4.47 10.84
C TYR A 52 11.26 4.38 12.31
N GLU A 53 10.64 3.26 12.69
CA GLU A 53 10.20 2.95 14.06
C GLU A 53 10.79 1.60 14.49
N PRO A 54 12.05 1.57 15.00
CA PRO A 54 12.67 0.31 15.43
C PRO A 54 12.03 -0.23 16.71
N PHE A 55 12.22 -1.52 16.96
CA PHE A 55 11.75 -2.15 18.19
C PHE A 55 12.68 -1.77 19.36
N VAL A 56 12.24 -0.81 20.19
CA VAL A 56 13.05 -0.19 21.26
C VAL A 56 13.12 -0.98 22.56
N LEU A 57 12.36 -2.06 22.70
CA LEU A 57 12.33 -2.87 23.93
C LEU A 57 13.44 -3.94 23.98
N ASP A 58 14.24 -4.06 22.95
CA ASP A 58 15.37 -4.95 22.85
C ASP A 58 16.62 -4.16 22.42
N GLU A 59 17.71 -4.32 23.16
CA GLU A 59 18.95 -3.54 22.96
C GLU A 59 19.58 -3.79 21.58
N ASP A 60 19.49 -5.01 21.08
CA ASP A 60 20.09 -5.37 19.79
C ASP A 60 19.22 -4.83 18.65
N SER A 61 17.90 -4.96 18.73
CA SER A 61 16.95 -4.59 17.67
C SER A 61 16.74 -3.08 17.50
N LYS A 62 17.03 -2.27 18.52
CA LYS A 62 16.77 -0.82 18.47
C LYS A 62 17.56 -0.06 17.39
N ASN A 63 18.68 -0.62 16.94
CA ASN A 63 19.54 -0.03 15.92
C ASN A 63 19.52 -0.80 14.60
N GLU A 64 18.73 -1.88 14.51
CA GLU A 64 18.63 -2.67 13.30
C GLU A 64 17.79 -1.97 12.23
N PRO A 65 18.14 -2.12 10.95
CA PRO A 65 17.33 -1.59 9.87
C PRO A 65 15.98 -2.30 9.79
N THR A 66 14.99 -1.59 9.28
CA THR A 66 13.70 -2.17 8.95
C THR A 66 13.74 -2.79 7.56
N GLU A 67 13.29 -4.04 7.45
CA GLU A 67 13.20 -4.78 6.20
C GLU A 67 11.74 -4.97 5.80
N ILE A 68 11.41 -4.66 4.57
CA ILE A 68 10.08 -4.86 3.96
C ILE A 68 10.25 -5.69 2.70
N SER A 69 9.46 -6.76 2.60
CA SER A 69 9.35 -7.57 1.40
C SER A 69 7.87 -7.77 1.07
N ILE A 70 7.45 -7.38 -0.13
CA ILE A 70 6.05 -7.50 -0.57
C ILE A 70 5.96 -8.05 -1.98
N SER A 71 5.17 -9.13 -2.14
CA SER A 71 4.81 -9.69 -3.44
C SER A 71 3.41 -9.25 -3.84
N PHE A 72 3.24 -8.85 -5.09
CA PHE A 72 1.96 -8.38 -5.63
C PHE A 72 1.87 -8.65 -7.13
N ILE A 73 0.66 -8.58 -7.67
CA ILE A 73 0.39 -8.82 -9.09
C ILE A 73 -0.14 -7.53 -9.74
N VAL A 74 0.51 -7.09 -10.80
CA VAL A 74 0.08 -5.95 -11.64
C VAL A 74 0.12 -6.39 -13.09
N ASN A 75 -0.94 -6.11 -13.84
CA ASN A 75 -1.08 -6.51 -15.25
C ASN A 75 -0.81 -8.01 -15.49
N ASN A 76 -1.30 -8.86 -14.58
CA ASN A 76 -1.09 -10.32 -14.58
C ASN A 76 0.38 -10.77 -14.48
N ILE A 77 1.26 -9.89 -14.01
CA ILE A 77 2.67 -10.21 -13.76
C ILE A 77 2.95 -10.06 -12.27
N LYS A 78 3.54 -11.09 -11.67
CA LYS A 78 4.02 -11.04 -10.27
C LYS A 78 5.22 -10.13 -10.17
N HIS A 79 5.23 -9.33 -9.10
CA HIS A 79 6.33 -8.48 -8.70
C HIS A 79 6.74 -8.82 -7.26
N LEU A 80 8.01 -8.61 -6.94
CA LEU A 80 8.57 -8.63 -5.59
C LEU A 80 9.31 -7.31 -5.37
N TYR A 81 8.88 -6.56 -4.39
CA TYR A 81 9.53 -5.34 -3.96
C TYR A 81 10.18 -5.56 -2.60
N GLU A 82 11.45 -5.24 -2.50
CA GLU A 82 12.31 -5.43 -1.33
C GLU A 82 12.94 -4.09 -0.96
N LEU A 83 12.87 -3.72 0.31
CA LEU A 83 13.34 -2.46 0.85
C LEU A 83 13.96 -2.68 2.22
N THR A 84 15.15 -2.13 2.42
CA THR A 84 15.84 -2.07 3.73
C THR A 84 16.24 -0.63 4.01
N TYR A 85 15.90 -0.12 5.20
CA TYR A 85 16.17 1.25 5.57
C TYR A 85 16.38 1.43 7.09
N ASN A 86 17.04 2.50 7.47
CA ASN A 86 17.18 2.96 8.84
C ASN A 86 16.62 4.39 8.98
N GLY A 87 16.92 5.09 10.06
CA GLY A 87 16.46 6.46 10.29
C GLY A 87 17.09 7.51 9.37
N GLU A 88 18.15 7.18 8.64
CA GLU A 88 18.94 8.13 7.84
C GLU A 88 18.84 7.85 6.35
N GLU A 89 18.88 6.56 5.95
CA GLU A 89 19.04 6.19 4.56
C GLU A 89 18.31 4.89 4.16
N PHE A 90 18.08 4.74 2.88
CA PHE A 90 17.65 3.49 2.23
C PHE A 90 18.91 2.68 1.87
N LEU A 91 19.15 1.62 2.62
CA LEU A 91 20.31 0.74 2.46
C LEU A 91 20.19 -0.15 1.22
N SER A 92 18.97 -0.64 0.95
CA SER A 92 18.70 -1.51 -0.18
C SER A 92 17.29 -1.20 -0.71
N GLU A 93 17.14 -1.22 -2.02
CA GLU A 93 15.85 -1.09 -2.70
C GLU A 93 15.90 -1.86 -4.00
N LYS A 94 14.97 -2.78 -4.20
CA LYS A 94 14.96 -3.65 -5.37
C LYS A 94 13.55 -3.98 -5.82
N LEU A 95 13.33 -3.97 -7.13
CA LEU A 95 12.11 -4.45 -7.75
C LEU A 95 12.44 -5.57 -8.73
N THR A 96 11.88 -6.73 -8.48
CA THR A 96 11.94 -7.91 -9.35
C THR A 96 10.56 -8.18 -9.92
N TYR A 97 10.46 -8.56 -11.19
CA TYR A 97 9.22 -9.03 -11.79
C TYR A 97 9.42 -10.41 -12.38
N PHE A 98 8.32 -11.15 -12.58
CA PHE A 98 8.34 -12.55 -12.98
C PHE A 98 7.57 -12.79 -14.28
N PRO A 99 8.05 -12.30 -15.43
CA PRO A 99 7.42 -12.61 -16.71
C PRO A 99 7.55 -14.11 -16.97
N LYS A 100 6.41 -14.79 -17.20
CA LYS A 100 6.38 -16.24 -17.41
C LYS A 100 7.03 -17.07 -16.27
N GLY A 101 6.92 -16.58 -15.02
CA GLY A 101 7.46 -17.26 -13.84
C GLY A 101 8.97 -17.13 -13.63
N VAL A 102 9.72 -16.48 -14.51
CA VAL A 102 11.18 -16.29 -14.38
C VAL A 102 11.50 -14.93 -13.79
N ALA A 103 12.32 -14.92 -12.73
CA ALA A 103 12.73 -13.69 -12.07
C ALA A 103 13.62 -12.82 -12.97
N ALA A 104 13.28 -11.53 -13.07
CA ALA A 104 14.11 -10.53 -13.73
C ALA A 104 14.10 -9.23 -12.91
N ILE A 105 15.27 -8.69 -12.62
CA ILE A 105 15.41 -7.45 -11.87
C ILE A 105 15.04 -6.28 -12.79
N LEU A 106 14.15 -5.39 -12.32
CA LEU A 106 13.82 -4.15 -12.99
C LEU A 106 14.75 -3.02 -12.54
N PHE A 107 14.98 -2.90 -11.24
CA PHE A 107 16.01 -2.02 -10.70
C PHE A 107 16.55 -2.53 -9.37
N GLU A 108 17.75 -2.06 -9.02
CA GLU A 108 18.36 -2.25 -7.71
C GLU A 108 19.15 -1.00 -7.30
N ARG A 109 19.15 -0.73 -5.98
CA ARG A 109 19.99 0.28 -5.34
C ARG A 109 21.35 -0.31 -5.02
N VAL A 110 22.38 0.44 -5.36
CA VAL A 110 23.77 0.14 -4.95
C VAL A 110 24.27 1.31 -4.12
N PRO A 111 24.52 1.13 -2.83
CA PRO A 111 25.09 2.16 -1.99
C PRO A 111 26.47 2.57 -2.52
N VAL A 112 26.74 3.87 -2.46
CA VAL A 112 28.07 4.47 -2.69
C VAL A 112 28.33 5.45 -1.55
N GLU A 113 29.56 5.90 -1.40
CA GLU A 113 29.93 6.82 -0.32
C GLU A 113 29.04 8.07 -0.32
N ASN A 114 28.26 8.26 0.74
CA ASN A 114 27.28 9.34 0.99
C ASN A 114 26.05 9.42 0.06
N ASP A 115 25.93 8.56 -0.94
CA ASP A 115 24.85 8.57 -1.94
C ASP A 115 24.45 7.14 -2.34
N SER A 116 23.64 7.04 -3.37
CA SER A 116 23.28 5.75 -3.98
C SER A 116 23.24 5.85 -5.50
N ILE A 117 23.61 4.78 -6.15
CA ILE A 117 23.41 4.59 -7.58
C ILE A 117 22.32 3.56 -7.79
N ILE A 118 21.30 3.94 -8.56
CA ILE A 118 20.27 3.03 -9.01
C ILE A 118 20.63 2.48 -10.37
N LYS A 119 20.67 1.16 -10.45
CA LYS A 119 20.81 0.45 -11.71
C LYS A 119 19.44 0.00 -12.19
N VAL A 120 18.99 0.50 -13.32
CA VAL A 120 17.75 0.09 -13.97
C VAL A 120 18.12 -0.87 -15.10
N TYR A 121 17.51 -2.06 -15.06
CA TYR A 121 17.75 -3.12 -16.03
C TYR A 121 16.65 -3.16 -17.07
N GLU A 122 17.03 -3.12 -18.32
CA GLU A 122 16.09 -3.41 -19.41
C GLU A 122 15.88 -4.92 -19.54
N PRO A 123 14.64 -5.40 -19.42
CA PRO A 123 14.39 -6.83 -19.49
C PRO A 123 14.75 -7.42 -20.86
N LYS A 124 15.39 -8.56 -20.88
CA LYS A 124 15.83 -9.28 -22.08
C LYS A 124 14.71 -9.65 -23.09
N TYR A 125 13.45 -9.41 -22.73
CA TYR A 125 12.28 -9.83 -23.53
C TYR A 125 11.72 -8.73 -24.44
N PHE A 126 12.21 -7.51 -24.34
CA PHE A 126 11.92 -6.49 -25.35
C PHE A 126 12.92 -6.66 -26.49
N THR A 127 12.49 -7.30 -27.54
CA THR A 127 13.29 -7.80 -28.68
C THR A 127 13.91 -6.71 -29.55
N SER A 128 13.75 -5.44 -29.24
CA SER A 128 14.20 -4.32 -30.07
C SER A 128 15.36 -3.49 -29.51
N ILE A 129 15.90 -3.81 -28.31
CA ILE A 129 16.96 -3.01 -27.68
C ILE A 129 18.21 -3.87 -27.42
N PRO A 130 19.42 -3.39 -27.74
CA PRO A 130 20.66 -4.14 -27.53
C PRO A 130 20.91 -4.48 -26.07
N LYS A 131 21.41 -5.68 -25.80
CA LYS A 131 21.64 -6.35 -24.51
C LYS A 131 22.49 -5.61 -23.44
N SER A 132 22.76 -4.31 -23.56
CA SER A 132 23.84 -3.67 -22.77
C SER A 132 23.49 -2.36 -22.07
N LYS A 133 22.24 -1.92 -22.02
CA LYS A 133 21.93 -0.63 -21.39
C LYS A 133 21.33 -0.80 -19.98
N VAL A 134 22.20 -1.00 -19.00
CA VAL A 134 21.90 -0.68 -17.60
C VAL A 134 21.94 0.84 -17.50
N GLN A 135 20.78 1.48 -17.29
CA GLN A 135 20.74 2.90 -16.98
C GLN A 135 21.15 3.10 -15.52
N LYS A 136 21.95 4.11 -15.25
CA LYS A 136 22.41 4.44 -13.90
C LYS A 136 21.96 5.84 -13.55
N PHE A 137 21.33 6.00 -12.41
CA PHE A 137 20.90 7.28 -11.86
C PHE A 137 21.53 7.49 -10.49
N ALA A 138 22.11 8.66 -10.24
CA ALA A 138 22.49 9.07 -8.90
C ALA A 138 21.25 9.57 -8.15
N VAL A 139 21.08 9.13 -6.92
CA VAL A 139 20.01 9.56 -6.01
C VAL A 139 20.58 9.74 -4.61
N PHE A 140 20.02 10.65 -3.84
CA PHE A 140 20.37 10.78 -2.42
C PHE A 140 20.02 9.48 -1.67
N SER A 141 20.82 9.15 -0.67
CA SER A 141 20.62 7.93 0.14
C SER A 141 19.25 7.89 0.82
N ASN A 142 18.69 9.04 1.18
CA ASN A 142 17.37 9.21 1.82
C ASN A 142 16.21 9.35 0.84
N LYS A 143 16.38 9.08 -0.45
CA LYS A 143 15.32 9.14 -1.47
C LYS A 143 14.98 7.76 -1.99
N LEU A 144 13.68 7.46 -1.98
CA LEU A 144 13.17 6.21 -2.52
C LEU A 144 13.10 6.29 -4.06
N ILE A 145 13.68 5.32 -4.73
CA ILE A 145 13.72 5.32 -6.21
C ILE A 145 12.34 5.06 -6.80
N LEU A 146 11.54 4.20 -6.18
CA LEU A 146 10.21 3.87 -6.69
C LEU A 146 9.32 5.12 -6.79
N SER A 147 9.48 6.11 -5.89
CA SER A 147 8.78 7.39 -5.95
C SER A 147 9.17 8.22 -7.19
N LYS A 148 10.39 8.09 -7.69
CA LYS A 148 10.84 8.75 -8.93
C LYS A 148 10.11 8.20 -10.15
N PHE A 149 9.90 6.89 -10.21
CA PHE A 149 9.14 6.27 -11.28
C PHE A 149 7.63 6.51 -11.18
N LEU A 150 7.15 6.95 -10.03
CA LEU A 150 5.76 7.36 -9.86
C LEU A 150 5.50 8.76 -10.44
N TYR A 151 6.43 9.71 -10.23
CA TYR A 151 6.19 11.14 -10.48
C TYR A 151 7.06 11.74 -11.59
N ASP A 152 8.34 11.35 -11.67
CA ASP A 152 9.32 12.07 -12.46
C ASP A 152 9.74 11.32 -13.74
N ILE A 153 9.84 10.00 -13.67
CA ILE A 153 10.42 9.17 -14.75
C ILE A 153 9.41 8.10 -15.16
N PRO A 154 8.69 8.28 -16.27
CA PRO A 154 7.79 7.23 -16.77
C PRO A 154 8.61 6.03 -17.27
N PHE A 155 8.23 4.82 -16.83
CA PHE A 155 8.83 3.57 -17.26
C PHE A 155 7.78 2.46 -17.29
N ASP A 156 7.54 1.88 -18.45
CA ASP A 156 6.37 1.02 -18.73
C ASP A 156 6.20 -0.16 -17.76
N LEU A 157 7.29 -0.71 -17.23
CA LEU A 157 7.25 -1.85 -16.30
C LEU A 157 7.32 -1.45 -14.83
N ILE A 158 7.89 -0.30 -14.49
CA ILE A 158 8.08 0.13 -13.10
C ILE A 158 6.94 1.04 -12.64
N THR A 159 6.51 1.97 -13.49
CA THR A 159 5.45 2.94 -13.15
C THR A 159 4.13 2.27 -12.72
N PRO A 160 3.64 1.19 -13.38
CA PRO A 160 2.44 0.49 -12.91
C PRO A 160 2.62 -0.14 -11.52
N ALA A 161 3.79 -0.70 -11.22
CA ALA A 161 4.11 -1.26 -9.91
C ALA A 161 4.16 -0.16 -8.82
N ALA A 162 4.80 0.99 -9.12
CA ALA A 162 4.84 2.15 -8.23
C ALA A 162 3.42 2.68 -7.93
N LYS A 163 2.58 2.82 -8.95
CA LYS A 163 1.17 3.23 -8.82
C LYS A 163 0.37 2.24 -7.97
N TYR A 164 0.57 0.94 -8.16
CA TYR A 164 -0.12 -0.08 -7.37
C TYR A 164 0.18 0.07 -5.88
N LEU A 165 1.45 0.14 -5.49
CA LEU A 165 1.87 0.29 -4.10
C LEU A 165 1.48 1.65 -3.50
N ALA A 166 1.55 2.73 -4.27
CA ALA A 166 1.12 4.07 -3.85
C ALA A 166 -0.40 4.17 -3.60
N ASN A 167 -1.21 3.34 -4.27
CA ASN A 167 -2.66 3.34 -4.18
C ASN A 167 -3.24 2.26 -3.25
N ILE A 168 -2.43 1.61 -2.42
CA ILE A 168 -2.93 0.71 -1.39
C ILE A 168 -3.82 1.51 -0.43
N HIS A 169 -5.10 1.13 -0.34
CA HIS A 169 -6.05 1.75 0.58
C HIS A 169 -5.87 1.18 1.99
N ILE A 170 -5.61 2.05 2.95
CA ILE A 170 -5.38 1.68 4.34
C ILE A 170 -6.32 2.48 5.22
N ALA A 171 -7.30 1.80 5.82
CA ALA A 171 -8.18 2.36 6.82
C ALA A 171 -7.58 2.08 8.21
N ASN A 172 -6.79 3.01 8.74
CA ASN A 172 -6.31 2.94 10.11
C ASN A 172 -6.90 4.09 10.93
N GLY A 173 -7.24 3.82 12.19
CA GLY A 173 -7.84 4.81 13.08
C GLY A 173 -6.96 6.02 13.43
N TYR A 174 -5.73 6.10 12.92
CA TYR A 174 -4.76 7.15 13.23
C TYR A 174 -4.86 8.39 12.31
N HIS A 175 -5.56 8.30 11.18
CA HIS A 175 -5.62 9.38 10.19
C HIS A 175 -7.07 9.74 9.86
N SER A 176 -7.67 10.59 10.69
CA SER A 176 -9.06 11.05 10.56
C SER A 176 -9.39 11.64 9.17
N ARG A 177 -8.47 12.39 8.55
CA ARG A 177 -8.71 12.97 7.22
C ARG A 177 -8.87 11.91 6.11
N MET A 178 -8.02 10.89 6.11
CA MET A 178 -8.11 9.82 5.11
C MET A 178 -9.34 8.95 5.33
N ILE A 179 -9.68 8.68 6.58
CA ILE A 179 -10.92 7.95 6.91
C ILE A 179 -12.13 8.76 6.45
N ASN A 180 -12.16 10.06 6.68
CA ASN A 180 -13.26 10.93 6.23
C ASN A 180 -13.38 10.92 4.71
N GLN A 181 -12.27 11.03 3.97
CA GLN A 181 -12.28 10.97 2.51
C GLN A 181 -12.78 9.59 2.00
N LEU A 182 -12.33 8.48 2.57
CA LEU A 182 -12.81 7.14 2.23
C LEU A 182 -14.29 6.97 2.56
N TRP A 183 -14.77 7.57 3.67
CA TRP A 183 -16.19 7.58 4.00
C TRP A 183 -17.00 8.38 3.01
N ASP A 184 -16.52 9.53 2.56
CA ASP A 184 -17.19 10.34 1.55
C ASP A 184 -17.29 9.59 0.22
N GLU A 185 -16.19 9.02 -0.28
CA GLU A 185 -16.16 8.22 -1.50
C GLU A 185 -17.07 6.97 -1.40
N PHE A 186 -17.05 6.27 -0.27
CA PHE A 186 -17.88 5.10 -0.03
C PHE A 186 -19.36 5.45 0.02
N ARG A 187 -19.72 6.55 0.67
CA ARG A 187 -21.08 7.05 0.77
C ARG A 187 -21.61 7.42 -0.61
N ASP A 188 -20.84 8.17 -1.40
CA ASP A 188 -21.21 8.57 -2.74
C ASP A 188 -21.38 7.35 -3.64
N TRP A 189 -20.47 6.39 -3.57
CA TRP A 189 -20.58 5.11 -4.26
C TRP A 189 -21.84 4.31 -3.88
N LEU A 190 -22.26 4.35 -2.61
CA LEU A 190 -23.52 3.72 -2.18
C LEU A 190 -24.76 4.50 -2.62
N ALA A 191 -24.67 5.83 -2.68
CA ALA A 191 -25.81 6.69 -3.07
C ALA A 191 -26.22 6.47 -4.53
N GLU A 192 -25.27 6.16 -5.40
CA GLU A 192 -25.48 5.99 -6.83
C GLU A 192 -26.28 4.74 -7.20
N ASP A 193 -26.26 3.67 -6.40
CA ASP A 193 -26.81 2.37 -6.81
C ASP A 193 -27.52 1.64 -5.65
N GLU A 194 -28.82 1.41 -5.82
CA GLU A 194 -29.63 0.67 -4.85
C GLU A 194 -29.20 -0.80 -4.68
N SER A 195 -28.70 -1.43 -5.73
CA SER A 195 -28.18 -2.81 -5.67
C SER A 195 -26.98 -2.90 -4.72
N ARG A 196 -26.10 -1.89 -4.72
CA ARG A 196 -24.95 -1.79 -3.80
C ARG A 196 -25.42 -1.68 -2.36
N ARG A 197 -26.42 -0.84 -2.08
CA ARG A 197 -27.05 -0.70 -0.75
C ARG A 197 -27.65 -2.02 -0.27
N ASN A 198 -28.37 -2.71 -1.12
CA ASN A 198 -28.97 -4.01 -0.80
C ASN A 198 -27.92 -5.08 -0.51
N LYS A 199 -26.79 -5.10 -1.24
CA LYS A 199 -25.66 -6.00 -0.96
C LYS A 199 -25.01 -5.68 0.39
N LEU A 200 -24.80 -4.40 0.69
CA LEU A 200 -24.27 -3.98 1.98
C LEU A 200 -25.17 -4.40 3.13
N MET A 201 -26.51 -4.21 3.00
CA MET A 201 -27.45 -4.66 4.02
C MET A 201 -27.38 -6.16 4.28
N LYS A 202 -27.26 -6.98 3.24
CA LYS A 202 -27.08 -8.43 3.40
C LYS A 202 -25.78 -8.77 4.15
N LEU A 203 -24.68 -8.05 3.85
CA LEU A 203 -23.41 -8.25 4.57
C LEU A 203 -23.50 -7.83 6.03
N LEU A 204 -24.14 -6.70 6.34
CA LEU A 204 -24.33 -6.21 7.70
C LEU A 204 -25.24 -7.15 8.52
N ALA A 205 -26.29 -7.70 7.91
CA ALA A 205 -27.15 -8.69 8.54
C ALA A 205 -26.37 -10.00 8.83
N PHE A 206 -25.53 -10.43 7.90
CA PHE A 206 -24.68 -11.61 8.10
C PHE A 206 -23.63 -11.42 9.19
N ALA A 207 -23.11 -10.19 9.35
CA ALA A 207 -22.14 -9.85 10.37
C ALA A 207 -22.73 -9.79 11.81
N ASP A 208 -24.03 -10.02 11.95
CA ASP A 208 -24.76 -10.05 13.24
C ASP A 208 -24.52 -8.81 14.13
N LEU A 209 -24.44 -7.64 13.47
CA LEU A 209 -24.22 -6.36 14.15
C LEU A 209 -25.53 -5.73 14.66
N GLY A 210 -26.65 -6.44 14.56
CA GLY A 210 -27.96 -5.94 14.95
C GLY A 210 -28.48 -4.77 14.09
N ILE A 211 -27.87 -4.51 12.93
CA ILE A 211 -28.24 -3.43 12.02
C ILE A 211 -29.41 -3.90 11.15
N LYS A 212 -30.57 -3.24 11.28
CA LYS A 212 -31.80 -3.57 10.52
C LYS A 212 -31.99 -2.74 9.27
N ALA A 213 -31.50 -1.49 9.29
CA ALA A 213 -31.59 -0.59 8.14
C ALA A 213 -30.47 0.46 8.19
N PHE A 214 -30.14 1.01 7.03
CA PHE A 214 -29.40 2.26 6.97
C PHE A 214 -30.07 3.21 5.98
N LYS A 215 -29.92 4.49 6.23
CA LYS A 215 -30.39 5.56 5.38
C LYS A 215 -29.27 6.56 5.15
N ILE A 216 -29.07 6.93 3.89
CA ILE A 216 -28.16 8.03 3.54
C ILE A 216 -29.03 9.28 3.45
N ASP A 217 -28.77 10.26 4.32
CA ASP A 217 -29.45 11.55 4.29
C ASP A 217 -28.65 12.50 3.39
N VAL A 218 -29.20 12.78 2.21
CA VAL A 218 -28.60 13.67 1.21
C VAL A 218 -29.14 15.07 1.46
N LYS A 219 -28.44 15.89 2.24
CA LYS A 219 -28.73 17.32 2.37
C LYS A 219 -27.90 18.12 1.38
N GLU A 220 -28.50 19.15 0.78
CA GLU A 220 -27.91 20.02 -0.23
C GLU A 220 -26.64 20.78 0.20
N THR A 221 -26.26 20.75 1.48
CA THR A 221 -25.09 21.43 2.03
C THR A 221 -24.30 20.54 3.00
N SER A 222 -23.21 20.00 2.52
CA SER A 222 -21.95 19.61 3.19
C SER A 222 -21.91 18.60 4.35
N LEU A 223 -22.99 18.02 4.86
CA LEU A 223 -22.95 16.94 5.85
C LEU A 223 -23.99 15.88 5.53
N GLN A 224 -23.62 14.95 4.67
CA GLN A 224 -24.42 13.74 4.46
C GLN A 224 -24.16 12.80 5.64
N LYS A 225 -25.22 12.40 6.31
CA LYS A 225 -25.16 11.45 7.43
C LYS A 225 -25.61 10.06 6.96
N VAL A 226 -24.95 9.03 7.45
CA VAL A 226 -25.41 7.66 7.38
C VAL A 226 -26.11 7.33 8.68
N LEU A 227 -27.42 7.09 8.64
CA LEU A 227 -28.22 6.73 9.80
C LEU A 227 -28.34 5.21 9.85
N LEU A 228 -27.91 4.60 10.95
CA LEU A 228 -28.06 3.18 11.19
C LEU A 228 -29.23 2.93 12.14
N THR A 229 -30.07 1.95 11.83
CA THR A 229 -31.14 1.51 12.71
C THR A 229 -30.76 0.16 13.31
N HIS A 230 -30.61 0.14 14.62
CA HIS A 230 -30.30 -1.08 15.38
C HIS A 230 -31.55 -1.68 16.02
N GLU A 231 -31.57 -2.99 16.17
CA GLU A 231 -32.52 -3.68 17.03
C GLU A 231 -32.14 -3.42 18.49
N SER A 232 -33.07 -3.00 19.31
CA SER A 232 -32.84 -2.85 20.75
C SER A 232 -33.71 -3.83 21.52
N TYR A 233 -33.32 -4.12 22.77
CA TYR A 233 -34.13 -4.98 23.68
C TYR A 233 -35.51 -4.40 24.00
N ARG A 234 -35.78 -3.15 23.65
CA ARG A 234 -37.05 -2.41 23.91
C ARG A 234 -37.70 -1.82 22.65
N GLY A 235 -37.32 -2.27 21.46
CA GLY A 235 -37.78 -1.73 20.19
C GLY A 235 -36.67 -1.08 19.38
N ALA A 236 -36.93 -0.77 18.13
CA ALA A 236 -35.94 -0.18 17.23
C ALA A 236 -35.59 1.26 17.67
N GLN A 237 -34.34 1.53 18.03
CA GLN A 237 -33.82 2.88 18.27
C GLN A 237 -32.98 3.35 17.10
N ARG A 238 -33.16 4.64 16.71
CA ARG A 238 -32.23 5.32 15.82
C ARG A 238 -30.99 5.74 16.63
N VAL A 239 -29.83 5.39 16.14
CA VAL A 239 -28.55 5.92 16.63
C VAL A 239 -28.03 6.85 15.54
N GLU A 240 -27.90 8.15 15.87
CA GLU A 240 -27.31 9.17 14.99
C GLU A 240 -25.79 9.18 15.10
#